data_1860d472a5728b259f0ab953d1291dcc
#
_entry.id   1860d472a5728b259f0ab953d1291dcc
#
_cell.length_a   1.000
_cell.length_b   1.000
_cell.length_c   1.000
_cell.angle_alpha   90.00
_cell.angle_beta   90.00
_cell.angle_gamma   90.00
#
_symmetry.space_group_name_H-M   'P 1'
#
loop_
_entity.id
_entity.type
_entity.pdbx_description
1 polymer ?
#
loop_
_entity_poly.entity_id
_entity_poly.type
_entity_poly.pdbx_seq_one_letter_code
_entity_poly.pdbx_strand_id
1 'polypeptide(L)'
;MAETGVVGLIEGKNPSLKIIALRADMDALPILEENNIPYKSKYDGVMHACGHDAHTTCLLGAAKILNELKAEWEGTVKLIFQPGEERNPGGASIMIKEGVLENPKPQAIFGLHVHPGLQIGQLSFRAGKVMASADELYMTVKGKGGHAAAPHQAIDPILIASHLIISLQQIISRNRNPHNPSVLSITAFNAGTTTNVIPNEVKLMGTFRAMDEEWRFAAHDLIKRNATLLVESMGGTLDLHIDIGYPTVYNNEVLNEKAKAKAAELIGSEYVEETELRMGAEDFGYYTQQIPGCFYRLGVMNKEKGITSGVHTPTFNMDENALETGMAIMAWLGSTIEP
;
A
#
# COMPACT_ATOMS: atom_id res chain seq x y z
N MET A 1 14.68 -10.14 -10.74
CA MET A 1 13.37 -9.62 -11.20
C MET A 1 13.22 -8.16 -10.79
N ALA A 2 12.50 -7.35 -11.52
CA ALA A 2 12.35 -5.91 -11.25
C ALA A 2 13.71 -5.25 -10.90
N GLU A 3 14.72 -5.47 -11.73
CA GLU A 3 16.13 -5.04 -11.61
C GLU A 3 16.86 -5.63 -10.38
N THR A 4 16.36 -5.43 -9.16
CA THR A 4 17.03 -5.80 -7.91
C THR A 4 16.29 -6.85 -7.07
N GLY A 5 15.10 -7.27 -7.50
CA GLY A 5 14.29 -8.28 -6.80
C GLY A 5 14.91 -9.68 -6.89
N VAL A 6 14.85 -10.42 -5.78
CA VAL A 6 15.42 -11.76 -5.64
C VAL A 6 14.29 -12.77 -5.35
N VAL A 7 14.35 -13.91 -6.01
CA VAL A 7 13.44 -15.05 -5.75
C VAL A 7 14.24 -16.26 -5.36
N GLY A 8 13.89 -16.85 -4.22
CA GLY A 8 14.48 -18.09 -3.72
C GLY A 8 13.44 -19.21 -3.62
N LEU A 9 13.88 -20.45 -3.69
CA LEU A 9 13.05 -21.63 -3.44
C LEU A 9 13.70 -22.48 -2.35
N ILE A 10 12.89 -22.92 -1.39
CA ILE A 10 13.31 -23.91 -0.39
C ILE A 10 12.35 -25.09 -0.49
N GLU A 11 12.90 -26.23 -0.79
CA GLU A 11 12.16 -27.48 -0.94
C GLU A 11 12.28 -28.33 0.32
N GLY A 12 11.13 -28.61 0.95
CA GLY A 12 10.97 -29.59 2.01
C GLY A 12 10.75 -31.00 1.46
N LYS A 13 10.19 -31.91 2.25
CA LYS A 13 9.73 -33.22 1.77
C LYS A 13 8.56 -33.01 0.78
N ASN A 14 8.43 -33.91 -0.20
CA ASN A 14 7.32 -33.85 -1.18
C ASN A 14 7.13 -32.43 -1.80
N PRO A 15 8.12 -31.85 -2.50
CA PRO A 15 8.14 -30.43 -2.87
C PRO A 15 6.91 -29.97 -3.68
N SER A 16 6.29 -30.88 -4.44
CA SER A 16 5.10 -30.58 -5.26
C SER A 16 3.78 -30.61 -4.50
N LEU A 17 3.77 -31.03 -3.22
CA LEU A 17 2.55 -31.18 -2.45
C LEU A 17 1.81 -29.85 -2.27
N LYS A 18 2.56 -28.81 -1.89
CA LYS A 18 2.07 -27.43 -1.77
C LYS A 18 3.18 -26.44 -2.07
N ILE A 19 2.79 -25.25 -2.52
CA ILE A 19 3.72 -24.15 -2.80
C ILE A 19 3.17 -22.89 -2.15
N ILE A 20 3.90 -22.36 -1.17
CA ILE A 20 3.55 -21.16 -0.43
C ILE A 20 4.58 -20.07 -0.75
N ALA A 21 4.11 -18.86 -1.08
CA ALA A 21 4.99 -17.71 -1.24
C ALA A 21 5.04 -16.86 0.04
N LEU A 22 6.23 -16.38 0.37
CA LEU A 22 6.48 -15.39 1.42
C LEU A 22 7.14 -14.18 0.78
N ARG A 23 6.59 -12.97 1.03
CA ARG A 23 7.09 -11.72 0.44
C ARG A 23 7.61 -10.78 1.52
N ALA A 24 8.73 -10.14 1.24
CA ALA A 24 9.22 -8.95 1.91
C ALA A 24 9.60 -7.89 0.87
N ASP A 25 9.20 -6.65 1.08
CA ASP A 25 9.70 -5.47 0.39
C ASP A 25 11.10 -5.10 0.90
N MET A 26 11.86 -4.31 0.10
CA MET A 26 13.29 -4.05 0.38
C MET A 26 13.68 -2.59 0.24
N ASP A 27 12.82 -1.73 -0.30
CA ASP A 27 13.17 -0.35 -0.63
C ASP A 27 13.19 0.57 0.58
N ALA A 28 13.89 1.69 0.45
CA ALA A 28 14.03 2.73 1.46
C ALA A 28 13.43 4.05 0.97
N LEU A 29 13.14 4.94 1.90
CA LEU A 29 12.52 6.24 1.66
C LEU A 29 13.57 7.38 1.62
N PRO A 30 13.31 8.45 0.85
CA PRO A 30 14.16 9.63 0.80
C PRO A 30 13.94 10.52 2.04
N ILE A 31 14.28 9.98 3.21
CA ILE A 31 14.13 10.64 4.53
C ILE A 31 15.50 10.72 5.19
N LEU A 32 15.84 11.89 5.74
CA LEU A 32 17.03 12.05 6.57
C LEU A 32 16.75 11.51 7.98
N GLU A 33 17.44 10.44 8.35
CA GLU A 33 17.25 9.81 9.66
C GLU A 33 17.81 10.68 10.80
N GLU A 34 16.98 10.92 11.81
CA GLU A 34 17.32 11.71 12.99
C GLU A 34 17.65 10.86 14.24
N ASN A 35 17.52 9.53 14.13
CA ASN A 35 17.84 8.63 15.24
C ASN A 35 19.33 8.70 15.63
N ASN A 36 19.60 8.51 16.92
CA ASN A 36 20.96 8.33 17.44
C ASN A 36 21.13 6.88 17.93
N ILE A 37 21.25 5.96 16.98
CA ILE A 37 21.33 4.51 17.20
C ILE A 37 22.53 3.92 16.44
N PRO A 38 23.11 2.79 16.88
CA PRO A 38 24.29 2.21 16.25
C PRO A 38 24.08 1.76 14.81
N TYR A 39 22.86 1.44 14.42
CA TYR A 39 22.46 0.97 13.08
C TYR A 39 21.76 2.04 12.24
N LYS A 40 21.91 3.31 12.61
CA LYS A 40 21.47 4.44 11.78
C LYS A 40 21.95 4.30 10.34
N SER A 41 21.16 4.75 9.39
CA SER A 41 21.53 4.79 7.96
C SER A 41 22.91 5.43 7.76
N LYS A 42 23.71 4.82 6.91
CA LYS A 42 25.02 5.33 6.48
C LYS A 42 24.93 6.24 5.26
N TYR A 43 23.73 6.38 4.68
CA TYR A 43 23.46 7.17 3.50
C TYR A 43 22.56 8.35 3.87
N ASP A 44 23.11 9.56 3.85
CA ASP A 44 22.36 10.77 4.16
C ASP A 44 21.16 10.93 3.21
N GLY A 45 19.99 11.23 3.80
CA GLY A 45 18.76 11.39 3.04
C GLY A 45 18.09 10.09 2.59
N VAL A 46 18.55 8.92 3.05
CA VAL A 46 17.91 7.63 2.78
C VAL A 46 17.74 6.85 4.08
N MET A 47 16.53 6.39 4.36
CA MET A 47 16.20 5.68 5.60
C MET A 47 15.16 4.59 5.36
N HIS A 48 15.27 3.46 6.04
CA HIS A 48 14.20 2.47 6.14
C HIS A 48 13.09 2.93 7.12
N ALA A 49 12.44 4.05 6.77
CA ALA A 49 11.40 4.65 7.62
C ALA A 49 10.04 3.92 7.56
N CYS A 50 9.94 2.84 6.76
CA CYS A 50 8.78 1.95 6.71
C CYS A 50 9.06 0.54 7.25
N GLY A 51 10.32 0.25 7.64
CA GLY A 51 10.72 -1.03 8.25
C GLY A 51 10.93 -2.17 7.25
N HIS A 52 11.19 -1.87 5.97
CA HIS A 52 11.41 -2.89 4.95
C HIS A 52 12.72 -3.67 5.18
N ASP A 53 13.69 -3.11 5.88
CA ASP A 53 14.86 -3.81 6.40
C ASP A 53 14.49 -4.91 7.41
N ALA A 54 13.49 -4.64 8.27
CA ALA A 54 12.95 -5.64 9.19
C ALA A 54 12.18 -6.73 8.44
N HIS A 55 11.36 -6.37 7.44
CA HIS A 55 10.65 -7.35 6.61
C HIS A 55 11.64 -8.27 5.89
N THR A 56 12.66 -7.70 5.26
CA THR A 56 13.76 -8.44 4.61
C THR A 56 14.47 -9.35 5.60
N THR A 57 14.80 -8.86 6.79
CA THR A 57 15.46 -9.63 7.85
C THR A 57 14.57 -10.79 8.32
N CYS A 58 13.27 -10.56 8.52
CA CYS A 58 12.32 -11.61 8.88
C CYS A 58 12.25 -12.70 7.81
N LEU A 59 12.21 -12.33 6.53
CA LEU A 59 12.16 -13.30 5.44
C LEU A 59 13.49 -14.09 5.30
N LEU A 60 14.64 -13.43 5.48
CA LEU A 60 15.95 -14.12 5.52
C LEU A 60 16.06 -15.09 6.69
N GLY A 61 15.59 -14.69 7.87
CA GLY A 61 15.56 -15.54 9.04
C GLY A 61 14.62 -16.74 8.86
N ALA A 62 13.43 -16.51 8.30
CA ALA A 62 12.50 -17.58 7.93
C ALA A 62 13.12 -18.55 6.91
N ALA A 63 13.84 -18.02 5.91
CA ALA A 63 14.56 -18.84 4.94
C ALA A 63 15.60 -19.75 5.60
N LYS A 64 16.35 -19.23 6.56
CA LYS A 64 17.31 -20.02 7.33
C LYS A 64 16.64 -21.14 8.12
N ILE A 65 15.58 -20.82 8.89
CA ILE A 65 14.81 -21.80 9.68
C ILE A 65 14.26 -22.88 8.77
N LEU A 66 13.60 -22.50 7.68
CA LEU A 66 13.01 -23.45 6.72
C LEU A 66 14.04 -24.39 6.09
N ASN A 67 15.22 -23.84 5.74
CA ASN A 67 16.29 -24.65 5.15
C ASN A 67 16.94 -25.60 6.16
N GLU A 68 17.14 -25.18 7.41
CA GLU A 68 17.66 -26.04 8.48
C GLU A 68 16.69 -27.17 8.83
N LEU A 69 15.37 -26.89 8.80
CA LEU A 69 14.31 -27.84 9.13
C LEU A 69 13.66 -28.52 7.91
N LYS A 70 14.28 -28.48 6.73
CA LYS A 70 13.68 -28.97 5.48
C LYS A 70 13.28 -30.46 5.50
N ALA A 71 13.83 -31.25 6.42
CA ALA A 71 13.44 -32.63 6.66
C ALA A 71 12.18 -32.79 7.54
N GLU A 72 11.63 -31.70 8.09
CA GLU A 72 10.52 -31.73 9.05
C GLU A 72 9.18 -31.23 8.47
N TRP A 73 9.19 -30.59 7.29
CA TRP A 73 8.00 -30.04 6.65
C TRP A 73 7.87 -30.49 5.18
N GLU A 74 6.69 -30.30 4.57
CA GLU A 74 6.37 -30.73 3.21
C GLU A 74 6.04 -29.53 2.31
N GLY A 75 6.31 -29.70 1.00
CA GLY A 75 6.05 -28.71 -0.02
C GLY A 75 7.27 -27.86 -0.38
N THR A 76 7.01 -26.70 -1.01
CA THR A 76 8.01 -25.71 -1.40
C THR A 76 7.60 -24.33 -0.86
N VAL A 77 8.56 -23.61 -0.30
CA VAL A 77 8.39 -22.19 0.04
C VAL A 77 9.13 -21.34 -0.99
N LYS A 78 8.39 -20.44 -1.63
CA LYS A 78 8.92 -19.45 -2.56
C LYS A 78 9.13 -18.14 -1.81
N LEU A 79 10.36 -17.68 -1.73
CA LEU A 79 10.76 -16.44 -1.09
C LEU A 79 10.81 -15.33 -2.13
N ILE A 80 10.15 -14.20 -1.88
CA ILE A 80 10.08 -13.06 -2.79
C ILE A 80 10.60 -11.83 -2.05
N PHE A 81 11.83 -11.43 -2.39
CA PHE A 81 12.43 -10.17 -1.94
C PHE A 81 12.15 -9.11 -3.01
N GLN A 82 11.24 -8.21 -2.71
CA GLN A 82 10.64 -7.30 -3.68
C GLN A 82 11.19 -5.87 -3.53
N PRO A 83 11.70 -5.23 -4.59
CA PRO A 83 12.04 -3.81 -4.58
C PRO A 83 10.82 -2.92 -4.86
N GLY A 84 10.93 -1.63 -4.54
CA GLY A 84 10.08 -0.57 -5.09
C GLY A 84 8.61 -0.62 -4.67
N GLU A 85 8.31 -0.88 -3.39
CA GLU A 85 6.95 -0.81 -2.86
C GLU A 85 6.47 0.65 -2.80
N GLU A 86 7.34 1.59 -2.44
CA GLU A 86 7.01 3.00 -2.18
C GLU A 86 6.85 3.87 -3.45
N ARG A 87 6.94 3.27 -4.64
CA ARG A 87 6.90 4.01 -5.93
C ARG A 87 6.07 3.30 -6.97
N ASN A 88 5.06 3.99 -7.54
CA ASN A 88 4.35 3.50 -8.71
C ASN A 88 5.31 3.14 -9.87
N PRO A 89 5.02 2.05 -10.58
CA PRO A 89 3.85 1.18 -10.52
C PRO A 89 3.93 0.05 -9.47
N GLY A 90 4.90 0.08 -8.55
CA GLY A 90 5.16 -0.94 -7.54
C GLY A 90 5.97 -2.14 -8.06
N GLY A 91 6.93 -2.58 -7.25
CA GLY A 91 7.77 -3.74 -7.60
C GLY A 91 6.96 -5.02 -7.75
N ALA A 92 5.85 -5.17 -7.00
CA ALA A 92 4.95 -6.31 -7.13
C ALA A 92 4.40 -6.45 -8.54
N SER A 93 3.89 -5.36 -9.14
CA SER A 93 3.33 -5.36 -10.49
C SER A 93 4.37 -5.77 -11.54
N ILE A 94 5.61 -5.30 -11.38
CA ILE A 94 6.73 -5.61 -12.29
C ILE A 94 7.14 -7.08 -12.13
N MET A 95 7.33 -7.56 -10.90
CA MET A 95 7.71 -8.95 -10.63
C MET A 95 6.63 -9.94 -11.10
N ILE A 96 5.34 -9.61 -10.95
CA ILE A 96 4.24 -10.42 -11.48
C ILE A 96 4.31 -10.49 -13.00
N LYS A 97 4.51 -9.35 -13.68
CA LYS A 97 4.66 -9.29 -15.13
C LYS A 97 5.88 -10.11 -15.62
N GLU A 98 6.93 -10.18 -14.83
CA GLU A 98 8.13 -10.99 -15.10
C GLU A 98 7.96 -12.47 -14.68
N GLY A 99 6.79 -12.89 -14.20
CA GLY A 99 6.45 -14.28 -13.92
C GLY A 99 6.84 -14.76 -12.52
N VAL A 100 6.93 -13.88 -11.51
CA VAL A 100 7.26 -14.28 -10.12
C VAL A 100 6.25 -15.28 -9.55
N LEU A 101 5.00 -15.26 -9.99
CA LEU A 101 3.95 -16.19 -9.59
C LEU A 101 3.92 -17.50 -10.43
N GLU A 102 4.93 -17.70 -11.29
CA GLU A 102 5.05 -18.91 -12.10
C GLU A 102 6.32 -19.71 -11.69
N ASN A 103 6.38 -20.97 -12.07
CA ASN A 103 7.55 -21.85 -11.99
C ASN A 103 8.34 -21.86 -10.65
N PRO A 104 7.78 -22.38 -9.56
CA PRO A 104 6.46 -22.96 -9.40
C PRO A 104 5.39 -21.93 -9.08
N LYS A 105 4.15 -22.20 -9.45
CA LYS A 105 3.00 -21.33 -9.14
C LYS A 105 2.58 -21.51 -7.68
N PRO A 106 2.63 -20.48 -6.83
CA PRO A 106 2.18 -20.59 -5.45
C PRO A 106 0.66 -20.64 -5.35
N GLN A 107 0.15 -21.39 -4.38
CA GLN A 107 -1.27 -21.53 -4.08
C GLN A 107 -1.76 -20.47 -3.11
N ALA A 108 -0.83 -19.90 -2.32
CA ALA A 108 -1.07 -18.81 -1.40
C ALA A 108 0.17 -17.94 -1.21
N ILE A 109 -0.02 -16.69 -0.83
CA ILE A 109 1.06 -15.75 -0.52
C ILE A 109 0.83 -15.05 0.81
N PHE A 110 1.89 -14.87 1.58
CA PHE A 110 1.90 -14.10 2.82
C PHE A 110 2.85 -12.91 2.72
N GLY A 111 2.40 -11.75 3.22
CA GLY A 111 3.21 -10.56 3.43
C GLY A 111 3.11 -10.10 4.88
N LEU A 112 4.25 -9.78 5.47
CA LEU A 112 4.36 -9.19 6.80
C LEU A 112 4.68 -7.71 6.68
N HIS A 113 4.06 -6.87 7.52
CA HIS A 113 4.46 -5.48 7.64
C HIS A 113 4.54 -5.08 9.12
N VAL A 114 5.57 -4.36 9.49
CA VAL A 114 5.73 -3.80 10.85
C VAL A 114 4.58 -2.83 11.19
N HIS A 115 4.18 -2.81 12.45
CA HIS A 115 3.13 -1.90 12.91
C HIS A 115 3.52 -1.24 14.24
N PRO A 116 3.93 0.05 14.22
CA PRO A 116 4.32 0.78 15.43
C PRO A 116 3.15 1.10 16.37
N GLY A 117 1.91 0.76 16.02
CA GLY A 117 0.74 0.82 16.89
C GLY A 117 0.52 -0.43 17.75
N LEU A 118 1.25 -1.53 17.46
CA LEU A 118 1.19 -2.78 18.21
C LEU A 118 2.46 -2.97 19.04
N GLN A 119 2.29 -3.54 20.24
CA GLN A 119 3.41 -3.90 21.10
C GLN A 119 4.23 -5.04 20.47
N ILE A 120 5.51 -5.05 20.77
CA ILE A 120 6.40 -6.17 20.44
C ILE A 120 5.81 -7.50 20.93
N GLY A 121 5.94 -8.52 20.12
CA GLY A 121 5.39 -9.86 20.38
C GLY A 121 3.94 -10.05 19.95
N GLN A 122 3.23 -8.99 19.54
CA GLN A 122 1.87 -9.06 19.02
C GLN A 122 1.86 -9.20 17.51
N LEU A 123 0.87 -9.93 17.00
CA LEU A 123 0.52 -10.02 15.57
C LEU A 123 -0.92 -9.56 15.38
N SER A 124 -1.23 -8.95 14.25
CA SER A 124 -2.64 -8.68 13.93
C SER A 124 -3.00 -9.07 12.51
N PHE A 125 -4.23 -9.57 12.37
CA PHE A 125 -4.79 -10.12 11.14
C PHE A 125 -6.15 -9.47 10.87
N ARG A 126 -6.57 -9.48 9.60
CA ARG A 126 -7.90 -9.07 9.20
C ARG A 126 -8.32 -9.81 7.96
N ALA A 127 -9.49 -10.44 7.99
CA ALA A 127 -10.12 -11.08 6.85
C ALA A 127 -10.77 -10.04 5.92
N GLY A 128 -10.79 -10.30 4.62
CA GLY A 128 -11.41 -9.43 3.63
C GLY A 128 -10.61 -8.14 3.36
N LYS A 129 -11.28 -7.00 3.38
CA LYS A 129 -10.68 -5.69 3.06
C LYS A 129 -9.68 -5.26 4.13
N VAL A 130 -8.44 -4.94 3.74
CA VAL A 130 -7.35 -4.56 4.65
C VAL A 130 -6.85 -3.15 4.37
N MET A 131 -6.46 -2.85 3.13
CA MET A 131 -5.93 -1.55 2.72
C MET A 131 -6.61 -1.07 1.43
N ALA A 132 -6.71 0.25 1.29
CA ALA A 132 -7.36 0.88 0.15
C ALA A 132 -6.50 0.83 -1.11
N SER A 133 -7.16 0.95 -2.27
CA SER A 133 -6.50 1.33 -3.51
C SER A 133 -5.97 2.76 -3.44
N ALA A 134 -5.04 3.11 -4.32
CA ALA A 134 -4.52 4.47 -4.44
C ALA A 134 -4.47 4.91 -5.90
N ASP A 135 -5.14 6.02 -6.20
CA ASP A 135 -5.09 6.66 -7.51
C ASP A 135 -4.78 8.15 -7.35
N GLU A 136 -4.07 8.70 -8.32
CA GLU A 136 -3.74 10.11 -8.36
C GLU A 136 -4.53 10.83 -9.45
N LEU A 137 -5.01 12.02 -9.13
CA LEU A 137 -5.82 12.84 -10.02
C LEU A 137 -5.03 14.09 -10.41
N TYR A 138 -4.90 14.31 -11.71
CA TYR A 138 -4.28 15.49 -12.29
C TYR A 138 -5.31 16.15 -13.22
N MET A 139 -5.64 17.41 -12.94
CA MET A 139 -6.65 18.15 -13.68
C MET A 139 -6.11 19.54 -14.08
N THR A 140 -6.33 19.92 -15.33
CA THR A 140 -6.10 21.28 -15.78
C THR A 140 -7.42 21.84 -16.32
N VAL A 141 -7.99 22.79 -15.60
CA VAL A 141 -9.16 23.55 -16.05
C VAL A 141 -8.68 24.75 -16.86
N LYS A 142 -9.03 24.79 -18.14
CA LYS A 142 -8.68 25.86 -19.06
C LYS A 142 -9.88 26.77 -19.31
N GLY A 143 -9.63 28.06 -19.24
CA GLY A 143 -10.61 29.11 -19.55
C GLY A 143 -10.04 30.13 -20.53
N LYS A 144 -10.47 31.36 -20.36
CA LYS A 144 -9.96 32.54 -21.08
C LYS A 144 -9.65 33.64 -20.07
N GLY A 145 -8.38 33.90 -19.86
CA GLY A 145 -7.95 34.96 -18.97
C GLY A 145 -8.33 36.37 -19.43
N GLY A 146 -8.21 37.33 -18.53
CA GLY A 146 -8.57 38.69 -18.81
C GLY A 146 -8.36 39.65 -17.64
N HIS A 147 -8.76 40.89 -17.83
CA HIS A 147 -8.73 41.90 -16.78
C HIS A 147 -9.82 41.57 -15.72
N ALA A 148 -9.45 41.48 -14.45
CA ALA A 148 -10.37 41.07 -13.38
C ALA A 148 -11.60 42.03 -13.23
N ALA A 149 -11.49 43.30 -13.64
CA ALA A 149 -12.63 44.24 -13.65
C ALA A 149 -13.54 44.10 -14.89
N ALA A 150 -13.19 43.21 -15.86
CA ALA A 150 -13.99 42.95 -17.06
C ALA A 150 -14.30 41.42 -17.19
N PRO A 151 -14.87 40.77 -16.19
CA PRO A 151 -15.06 39.28 -16.15
C PRO A 151 -16.00 38.79 -17.26
N HIS A 152 -16.87 39.66 -17.79
CA HIS A 152 -17.76 39.32 -18.91
C HIS A 152 -17.03 39.06 -20.26
N GLN A 153 -15.75 39.38 -20.35
CA GLN A 153 -14.88 39.13 -21.52
C GLN A 153 -14.01 37.87 -21.33
N ALA A 154 -14.03 37.27 -20.15
CA ALA A 154 -13.23 36.12 -19.74
C ALA A 154 -14.10 34.85 -19.58
N ILE A 155 -13.44 33.72 -19.48
CA ILE A 155 -13.98 32.46 -18.94
C ILE A 155 -13.09 32.15 -17.75
N ASP A 156 -13.59 32.38 -16.54
CA ASP A 156 -12.78 32.33 -15.33
C ASP A 156 -12.51 30.89 -14.86
N PRO A 157 -11.32 30.35 -15.06
CA PRO A 157 -11.01 28.98 -14.68
C PRO A 157 -10.91 28.79 -13.16
N ILE A 158 -10.69 29.86 -12.37
CA ILE A 158 -10.66 29.79 -10.90
C ILE A 158 -12.08 29.52 -10.38
N LEU A 159 -13.07 30.24 -10.90
CA LEU A 159 -14.47 30.03 -10.53
C LEU A 159 -14.92 28.60 -10.93
N ILE A 160 -14.59 28.18 -12.16
CA ILE A 160 -14.92 26.84 -12.67
C ILE A 160 -14.28 25.76 -11.79
N ALA A 161 -13.00 25.86 -11.49
CA ALA A 161 -12.27 24.88 -10.68
C ALA A 161 -12.82 24.80 -9.23
N SER A 162 -13.24 25.92 -8.68
CA SER A 162 -13.88 25.98 -7.35
C SER A 162 -15.21 25.21 -7.33
N HIS A 163 -16.05 25.37 -8.34
CA HIS A 163 -17.29 24.60 -8.50
C HIS A 163 -17.00 23.13 -8.75
N LEU A 164 -15.95 22.81 -9.52
CA LEU A 164 -15.54 21.44 -9.79
C LEU A 164 -15.18 20.68 -8.49
N ILE A 165 -14.40 21.27 -7.61
CA ILE A 165 -14.02 20.64 -6.34
C ILE A 165 -15.25 20.33 -5.50
N ILE A 166 -16.19 21.29 -5.37
CA ILE A 166 -17.42 21.09 -4.60
C ILE A 166 -18.27 20.00 -5.23
N SER A 167 -18.43 20.02 -6.56
CA SER A 167 -19.24 19.05 -7.30
C SER A 167 -18.69 17.62 -7.17
N LEU A 168 -17.39 17.44 -7.20
CA LEU A 168 -16.77 16.11 -7.07
C LEU A 168 -17.06 15.44 -5.72
N GLN A 169 -17.31 16.21 -4.64
CA GLN A 169 -17.62 15.64 -3.32
C GLN A 169 -18.93 14.85 -3.32
N GLN A 170 -19.86 15.14 -4.22
CA GLN A 170 -21.12 14.38 -4.33
C GLN A 170 -20.89 12.90 -4.75
N ILE A 171 -19.80 12.62 -5.46
CA ILE A 171 -19.46 11.24 -5.88
C ILE A 171 -19.33 10.36 -4.64
N ILE A 172 -18.62 10.83 -3.62
CA ILE A 172 -18.46 10.10 -2.36
C ILE A 172 -19.74 10.14 -1.53
N SER A 173 -20.38 11.30 -1.42
CA SER A 173 -21.51 11.47 -0.49
C SER A 173 -22.86 10.98 -1.04
N ARG A 174 -23.02 10.78 -2.37
CA ARG A 174 -24.31 10.47 -3.01
C ARG A 174 -24.30 9.27 -3.95
N ASN A 175 -23.13 8.84 -4.45
CA ASN A 175 -23.05 7.71 -5.40
C ASN A 175 -22.44 6.46 -4.76
N ARG A 176 -21.57 6.63 -3.76
CA ARG A 176 -20.91 5.53 -3.06
C ARG A 176 -21.91 4.80 -2.14
N ASN A 177 -21.83 3.46 -2.12
CA ASN A 177 -22.48 2.68 -1.06
C ASN A 177 -21.84 3.05 0.30
N PRO A 178 -22.62 3.47 1.33
CA PRO A 178 -22.09 3.87 2.64
C PRO A 178 -21.19 2.81 3.31
N HIS A 179 -21.39 1.53 3.02
CA HIS A 179 -20.59 0.42 3.57
C HIS A 179 -19.23 0.24 2.88
N ASN A 180 -18.97 0.94 1.77
CA ASN A 180 -17.68 0.88 1.05
C ASN A 180 -16.88 2.16 1.30
N PRO A 181 -15.94 2.20 2.28
CA PRO A 181 -15.14 3.39 2.54
C PRO A 181 -14.37 3.85 1.29
N SER A 182 -14.38 5.15 1.02
CA SER A 182 -13.56 5.78 0.01
C SER A 182 -13.33 7.25 0.31
N VAL A 183 -12.23 7.79 -0.22
CA VAL A 183 -11.80 9.19 -0.04
C VAL A 183 -11.52 9.79 -1.41
N LEU A 184 -11.99 11.00 -1.63
CA LEU A 184 -11.64 11.86 -2.76
C LEU A 184 -11.20 13.20 -2.21
N SER A 185 -9.91 13.50 -2.32
CA SER A 185 -9.33 14.75 -1.82
C SER A 185 -8.58 15.48 -2.93
N ILE A 186 -8.88 16.77 -3.10
CA ILE A 186 -8.06 17.66 -3.91
C ILE A 186 -7.06 18.31 -2.97
N THR A 187 -5.79 18.10 -3.24
CA THR A 187 -4.67 18.46 -2.34
C THR A 187 -3.85 19.63 -2.83
N ALA A 188 -4.00 20.02 -4.11
CA ALA A 188 -3.36 21.20 -4.67
C ALA A 188 -4.32 21.96 -5.58
N PHE A 189 -4.23 23.30 -5.51
CA PHE A 189 -4.95 24.25 -6.35
C PHE A 189 -3.98 25.37 -6.72
N ASN A 190 -3.51 25.37 -7.96
CA ASN A 190 -2.51 26.32 -8.44
C ASN A 190 -3.10 27.20 -9.55
N ALA A 191 -3.21 28.50 -9.29
CA ALA A 191 -3.76 29.49 -10.23
C ALA A 191 -3.25 30.87 -9.92
N GLY A 192 -3.12 31.72 -10.95
CA GLY A 192 -2.88 33.15 -10.86
C GLY A 192 -1.80 33.60 -9.87
N THR A 193 -1.28 34.82 -10.06
CA THR A 193 -0.23 35.40 -9.20
C THR A 193 -0.47 36.87 -8.85
N THR A 194 -1.51 37.47 -9.44
CA THR A 194 -1.81 38.89 -9.28
C THR A 194 -3.29 39.14 -9.03
N THR A 195 -3.63 40.27 -8.40
CA THR A 195 -5.00 40.57 -7.98
C THR A 195 -5.91 41.05 -9.10
N ASN A 196 -5.35 41.50 -10.23
CA ASN A 196 -6.08 42.19 -11.32
C ASN A 196 -6.10 41.40 -12.64
N VAL A 197 -5.62 40.14 -12.65
CA VAL A 197 -5.59 39.27 -13.83
C VAL A 197 -6.27 37.94 -13.55
N ILE A 198 -7.28 37.60 -14.33
CA ILE A 198 -7.86 36.26 -14.39
C ILE A 198 -6.90 35.37 -15.22
N PRO A 199 -6.39 34.24 -14.71
CA PRO A 199 -5.46 33.39 -15.43
C PRO A 199 -6.15 32.64 -16.58
N ASN A 200 -5.36 31.98 -17.46
CA ASN A 200 -5.90 31.14 -18.52
C ASN A 200 -6.23 29.71 -18.05
N GLU A 201 -5.60 29.26 -16.97
CA GLU A 201 -5.75 27.89 -16.47
C GLU A 201 -5.61 27.78 -14.95
N VAL A 202 -6.15 26.69 -14.40
CA VAL A 202 -5.97 26.23 -13.02
C VAL A 202 -5.52 24.78 -13.05
N LYS A 203 -4.48 24.46 -12.29
CA LYS A 203 -4.00 23.08 -12.11
C LYS A 203 -4.39 22.55 -10.73
N LEU A 204 -5.04 21.40 -10.73
CA LEU A 204 -5.47 20.70 -9.53
C LEU A 204 -4.76 19.35 -9.46
N MET A 205 -4.40 18.93 -8.25
CA MET A 205 -3.96 17.56 -7.97
C MET A 205 -4.79 17.01 -6.82
N GLY A 206 -4.96 15.70 -6.81
CA GLY A 206 -5.72 15.02 -5.77
C GLY A 206 -5.44 13.54 -5.69
N THR A 207 -6.09 12.88 -4.75
CA THR A 207 -6.03 11.42 -4.61
C THR A 207 -7.42 10.85 -4.47
N PHE A 208 -7.60 9.63 -5.02
CA PHE A 208 -8.78 8.81 -4.80
C PHE A 208 -8.36 7.49 -4.15
N ARG A 209 -9.07 7.11 -3.09
CA ARG A 209 -8.86 5.87 -2.33
C ARG A 209 -10.18 5.11 -2.25
N ALA A 210 -10.16 3.80 -2.45
CA ALA A 210 -11.35 2.95 -2.36
C ALA A 210 -10.99 1.60 -1.74
N MET A 211 -11.95 0.99 -1.04
CA MET A 211 -11.85 -0.34 -0.45
C MET A 211 -12.51 -1.42 -1.31
N ASP A 212 -12.81 -1.10 -2.57
CA ASP A 212 -13.57 -1.97 -3.48
C ASP A 212 -13.20 -1.63 -4.92
N GLU A 213 -12.71 -2.62 -5.67
CA GLU A 213 -12.21 -2.39 -7.04
C GLU A 213 -13.33 -2.06 -8.03
N GLU A 214 -14.51 -2.67 -7.89
CA GLU A 214 -15.65 -2.36 -8.76
C GLU A 214 -16.08 -0.91 -8.58
N TRP A 215 -16.25 -0.48 -7.32
CA TRP A 215 -16.53 0.91 -6.99
C TRP A 215 -15.41 1.86 -7.44
N ARG A 216 -14.15 1.46 -7.29
CA ARG A 216 -12.98 2.26 -7.71
C ARG A 216 -13.11 2.70 -9.16
N PHE A 217 -13.31 1.76 -10.08
CA PHE A 217 -13.43 2.06 -11.51
C PHE A 217 -14.74 2.75 -11.86
N ALA A 218 -15.85 2.39 -11.23
CA ALA A 218 -17.12 3.13 -11.38
C ALA A 218 -16.99 4.60 -10.95
N ALA A 219 -16.25 4.87 -9.86
CA ALA A 219 -15.98 6.23 -9.40
C ALA A 219 -15.09 7.01 -10.38
N HIS A 220 -14.08 6.37 -11.01
CA HIS A 220 -13.28 7.02 -12.05
C HIS A 220 -14.15 7.51 -13.21
N ASP A 221 -15.10 6.71 -13.66
CA ASP A 221 -16.01 7.09 -14.76
C ASP A 221 -16.94 8.24 -14.33
N LEU A 222 -17.42 8.20 -13.08
CA LEU A 222 -18.21 9.30 -12.50
C LEU A 222 -17.40 10.59 -12.39
N ILE A 223 -16.14 10.52 -11.94
CA ILE A 223 -15.22 11.66 -11.85
C ILE A 223 -15.02 12.28 -13.24
N LYS A 224 -14.64 11.45 -14.23
CA LYS A 224 -14.42 11.93 -15.60
C LYS A 224 -15.65 12.61 -16.17
N ARG A 225 -16.80 11.95 -16.09
CA ARG A 225 -18.07 12.46 -16.63
C ARG A 225 -18.49 13.76 -15.96
N ASN A 226 -18.54 13.79 -14.62
CA ASN A 226 -19.02 14.96 -13.88
C ASN A 226 -18.07 16.16 -14.05
N ALA A 227 -16.75 15.92 -14.00
CA ALA A 227 -15.76 16.97 -14.18
C ALA A 227 -15.86 17.60 -15.58
N THR A 228 -15.91 16.79 -16.62
CA THR A 228 -16.01 17.28 -18.01
C THR A 228 -17.28 18.09 -18.23
N LEU A 229 -18.43 17.52 -17.91
CA LEU A 229 -19.73 18.19 -18.12
C LEU A 229 -19.86 19.51 -17.34
N LEU A 230 -19.36 19.55 -16.10
CA LEU A 230 -19.40 20.78 -15.31
C LEU A 230 -18.53 21.86 -15.92
N VAL A 231 -17.28 21.54 -16.27
CA VAL A 231 -16.34 22.52 -16.83
C VAL A 231 -16.85 23.05 -18.18
N GLU A 232 -17.37 22.19 -19.04
CA GLU A 232 -17.95 22.56 -20.33
C GLU A 232 -19.20 23.42 -20.17
N SER A 233 -20.07 23.12 -19.20
CA SER A 233 -21.29 23.91 -18.93
C SER A 233 -21.00 25.36 -18.55
N MET A 234 -19.79 25.62 -18.02
CA MET A 234 -19.32 26.97 -17.66
C MET A 234 -18.42 27.59 -18.72
N GLY A 235 -18.31 26.97 -19.90
CA GLY A 235 -17.55 27.47 -21.06
C GLY A 235 -16.06 27.18 -21.05
N GLY A 236 -15.55 26.41 -20.07
CA GLY A 236 -14.16 25.97 -19.99
C GLY A 236 -13.91 24.65 -20.72
N THR A 237 -12.64 24.21 -20.69
CA THR A 237 -12.24 22.87 -21.13
C THR A 237 -11.41 22.19 -20.03
N LEU A 238 -11.51 20.87 -19.94
CA LEU A 238 -10.84 20.07 -18.93
C LEU A 238 -9.84 19.11 -19.58
N ASP A 239 -8.63 19.11 -19.06
CA ASP A 239 -7.66 18.04 -19.26
C ASP A 239 -7.56 17.26 -17.95
N LEU A 240 -7.98 15.99 -17.96
CA LEU A 240 -8.04 15.11 -16.77
C LEU A 240 -7.28 13.83 -17.03
N HIS A 241 -6.30 13.56 -16.19
CA HIS A 241 -5.58 12.30 -16.11
C HIS A 241 -5.80 11.67 -14.72
N ILE A 242 -6.13 10.39 -14.70
CA ILE A 242 -6.16 9.56 -13.48
C ILE A 242 -5.03 8.55 -13.62
N ASP A 243 -4.02 8.69 -12.79
CA ASP A 243 -2.94 7.71 -12.67
C ASP A 243 -3.39 6.58 -11.75
N ILE A 244 -3.54 5.39 -12.34
CA ILE A 244 -4.03 4.20 -11.64
C ILE A 244 -2.85 3.59 -10.88
N GLY A 245 -2.90 3.71 -9.57
CA GLY A 245 -1.89 3.15 -8.67
C GLY A 245 -2.29 1.78 -8.11
N TYR A 246 -1.96 1.53 -6.85
CA TYR A 246 -2.11 0.22 -6.22
C TYR A 246 -3.57 -0.21 -6.05
N PRO A 247 -3.88 -1.50 -6.30
CA PRO A 247 -5.18 -2.05 -6.00
C PRO A 247 -5.40 -2.23 -4.49
N THR A 248 -6.62 -2.55 -4.10
CA THR A 248 -6.95 -2.89 -2.72
C THR A 248 -6.18 -4.13 -2.26
N VAL A 249 -5.72 -4.12 -1.01
CA VAL A 249 -5.26 -5.35 -0.35
C VAL A 249 -6.48 -6.06 0.24
N TYR A 250 -6.72 -7.27 -0.26
CA TYR A 250 -7.82 -8.11 0.18
C TYR A 250 -7.28 -9.46 0.65
N ASN A 251 -7.40 -9.73 1.95
CA ASN A 251 -7.02 -11.01 2.51
C ASN A 251 -8.11 -12.06 2.25
N ASN A 252 -7.70 -13.19 1.67
CA ASN A 252 -8.61 -14.34 1.56
C ASN A 252 -9.08 -14.76 2.94
N GLU A 253 -10.39 -14.83 3.16
CA GLU A 253 -10.98 -15.04 4.49
C GLU A 253 -10.56 -16.39 5.11
N VAL A 254 -10.61 -17.46 4.32
CA VAL A 254 -10.23 -18.79 4.79
C VAL A 254 -8.75 -18.86 5.13
N LEU A 255 -7.90 -18.30 4.26
CA LEU A 255 -6.47 -18.27 4.48
C LEU A 255 -6.10 -17.41 5.70
N ASN A 256 -6.78 -16.27 5.88
CA ASN A 256 -6.58 -15.40 7.04
C ASN A 256 -6.91 -16.09 8.35
N GLU A 257 -8.06 -16.78 8.42
CA GLU A 257 -8.45 -17.51 9.64
C GLU A 257 -7.48 -18.66 9.96
N LYS A 258 -7.02 -19.39 8.93
CA LYS A 258 -5.96 -20.40 9.12
C LYS A 258 -4.67 -19.78 9.64
N ALA A 259 -4.24 -18.64 9.05
CA ALA A 259 -3.02 -17.94 9.45
C ALA A 259 -3.12 -17.41 10.89
N LYS A 260 -4.27 -16.83 11.25
CA LYS A 260 -4.56 -16.33 12.60
C LYS A 260 -4.52 -17.47 13.65
N ALA A 261 -5.11 -18.62 13.31
CA ALA A 261 -5.05 -19.82 14.17
C ALA A 261 -3.60 -20.32 14.35
N LYS A 262 -2.82 -20.38 13.27
CA LYS A 262 -1.40 -20.76 13.31
C LYS A 262 -0.53 -19.76 14.08
N ALA A 263 -0.84 -18.49 14.01
CA ALA A 263 -0.19 -17.46 14.85
C ALA A 263 -0.52 -17.69 16.33
N ALA A 264 -1.77 -17.95 16.67
CA ALA A 264 -2.19 -18.26 18.04
C ALA A 264 -1.54 -19.55 18.61
N GLU A 265 -1.33 -20.58 17.78
CA GLU A 265 -0.56 -21.76 18.15
C GLU A 265 0.90 -21.42 18.50
N LEU A 266 1.52 -20.47 17.77
CA LEU A 266 2.93 -20.14 17.91
C LEU A 266 3.22 -19.20 19.09
N ILE A 267 2.40 -18.14 19.27
CA ILE A 267 2.69 -17.05 20.22
C ILE A 267 1.67 -16.91 21.35
N GLY A 268 0.55 -17.66 21.31
CA GLY A 268 -0.60 -17.52 22.23
C GLY A 268 -1.69 -16.63 21.65
N SER A 269 -2.94 -16.99 21.90
CA SER A 269 -4.11 -16.26 21.36
C SER A 269 -4.24 -14.83 21.90
N GLU A 270 -3.72 -14.56 23.08
CA GLU A 270 -3.70 -13.24 23.74
C GLU A 270 -2.79 -12.22 23.05
N TYR A 271 -1.88 -12.69 22.17
CA TYR A 271 -0.97 -11.84 21.38
C TYR A 271 -1.44 -11.67 19.93
N VAL A 272 -2.60 -12.22 19.57
CA VAL A 272 -3.15 -12.13 18.21
C VAL A 272 -4.38 -11.23 18.19
N GLU A 273 -4.28 -10.10 17.51
CA GLU A 273 -5.30 -9.06 17.47
C GLU A 273 -5.98 -8.96 16.09
N GLU A 274 -7.06 -8.20 16.02
CA GLU A 274 -7.70 -7.81 14.76
C GLU A 274 -7.13 -6.48 14.27
N THR A 275 -6.74 -6.42 12.99
CA THR A 275 -6.26 -5.19 12.36
C THR A 275 -7.43 -4.29 11.96
N GLU A 276 -7.33 -2.99 12.19
CA GLU A 276 -8.26 -2.00 11.66
C GLU A 276 -8.10 -1.79 10.15
N LEU A 277 -9.19 -1.36 9.49
CA LEU A 277 -9.15 -0.92 8.09
C LEU A 277 -8.23 0.30 7.93
N ARG A 278 -7.41 0.32 6.88
CA ARG A 278 -6.51 1.43 6.58
C ARG A 278 -6.75 1.99 5.20
N MET A 279 -6.79 3.33 5.12
CA MET A 279 -6.89 4.05 3.85
C MET A 279 -5.53 4.29 3.18
N GLY A 280 -4.43 3.80 3.78
CA GLY A 280 -3.13 3.66 3.11
C GLY A 280 -3.20 2.58 2.03
N ALA A 281 -2.27 2.63 1.09
CA ALA A 281 -2.14 1.65 0.03
C ALA A 281 -0.87 0.81 0.21
N GLU A 282 -0.81 -0.32 -0.49
CA GLU A 282 0.29 -1.29 -0.43
C GLU A 282 0.26 -2.11 -1.73
N ASP A 283 1.39 -2.27 -2.38
CA ASP A 283 1.48 -2.95 -3.67
C ASP A 283 1.32 -4.48 -3.57
N PHE A 284 1.35 -5.05 -2.36
CA PHE A 284 0.95 -6.43 -2.09
C PHE A 284 -0.46 -6.74 -2.61
N GLY A 285 -1.30 -5.71 -2.75
CA GLY A 285 -2.59 -5.80 -3.40
C GLY A 285 -2.54 -6.44 -4.79
N TYR A 286 -1.48 -6.23 -5.57
CA TYR A 286 -1.34 -6.88 -6.88
C TYR A 286 -1.26 -8.40 -6.78
N TYR A 287 -0.58 -8.95 -5.76
CA TYR A 287 -0.55 -10.40 -5.52
C TYR A 287 -1.92 -10.92 -5.13
N THR A 288 -2.64 -10.22 -4.25
CA THR A 288 -3.97 -10.66 -3.77
C THR A 288 -5.04 -10.62 -4.86
N GLN A 289 -4.83 -9.87 -5.95
CA GLN A 289 -5.68 -9.93 -7.14
C GLN A 289 -5.42 -11.19 -8.01
N GLN A 290 -4.33 -11.91 -7.80
CA GLN A 290 -3.92 -13.05 -8.63
C GLN A 290 -4.08 -14.41 -7.92
N ILE A 291 -3.76 -14.46 -6.63
CA ILE A 291 -3.78 -15.67 -5.81
C ILE A 291 -4.28 -15.35 -4.39
N PRO A 292 -4.80 -16.33 -3.63
CA PRO A 292 -5.13 -16.13 -2.23
C PRO A 292 -3.95 -15.57 -1.45
N GLY A 293 -4.15 -14.42 -0.81
CA GLY A 293 -3.12 -13.74 -0.03
C GLY A 293 -3.56 -13.43 1.38
N CYS A 294 -2.61 -13.30 2.28
CA CYS A 294 -2.81 -12.80 3.63
C CYS A 294 -1.69 -11.83 4.01
N PHE A 295 -2.05 -10.57 4.18
CA PHE A 295 -1.18 -9.49 4.64
C PHE A 295 -1.48 -9.22 6.10
N TYR A 296 -0.47 -9.35 6.97
CA TYR A 296 -0.63 -9.26 8.41
C TYR A 296 0.41 -8.31 9.02
N ARG A 297 0.20 -7.92 10.27
CA ARG A 297 1.02 -6.93 10.96
C ARG A 297 1.84 -7.56 12.08
N LEU A 298 3.08 -7.08 12.21
CA LEU A 298 4.01 -7.40 13.29
C LEU A 298 4.15 -6.19 14.22
N GLY A 299 3.86 -6.36 15.50
CA GLY A 299 4.07 -5.34 16.52
C GLY A 299 5.56 -5.08 16.77
N VAL A 300 5.94 -3.81 16.69
CA VAL A 300 7.34 -3.36 16.83
C VAL A 300 7.52 -2.25 17.89
N MET A 301 6.41 -1.80 18.48
CA MET A 301 6.43 -0.75 19.50
C MET A 301 6.98 -1.28 20.83
N ASN A 302 7.80 -0.47 21.49
CA ASN A 302 8.21 -0.68 22.89
C ASN A 302 8.17 0.63 23.65
N LYS A 303 7.10 0.85 24.43
CA LYS A 303 6.92 2.08 25.20
C LYS A 303 7.97 2.26 26.29
N GLU A 304 8.45 1.18 26.90
CA GLU A 304 9.45 1.22 27.96
C GLU A 304 10.80 1.69 27.44
N LYS A 305 11.13 1.34 26.17
CA LYS A 305 12.33 1.82 25.48
C LYS A 305 12.14 3.14 24.75
N GLY A 306 10.93 3.76 24.80
CA GLY A 306 10.60 4.99 24.07
C GLY A 306 10.47 4.80 22.55
N ILE A 307 10.31 3.58 22.07
CA ILE A 307 10.14 3.25 20.65
C ILE A 307 8.65 3.34 20.30
N THR A 308 8.22 4.52 19.83
CA THR A 308 6.81 4.85 19.59
C THR A 308 6.56 5.65 18.31
N SER A 309 7.61 6.00 17.57
CA SER A 309 7.51 6.78 16.33
C SER A 309 6.80 5.99 15.24
N GLY A 310 5.92 6.66 14.47
CA GLY A 310 5.23 6.08 13.32
C GLY A 310 6.16 5.85 12.12
N VAL A 311 5.74 4.98 11.21
CA VAL A 311 6.40 4.84 9.89
C VAL A 311 6.39 6.17 9.12
N HIS A 312 7.29 6.32 8.14
CA HIS A 312 7.49 7.54 7.33
C HIS A 312 7.91 8.77 8.13
N THR A 313 8.46 8.58 9.34
CA THR A 313 9.03 9.68 10.15
C THR A 313 10.55 9.55 10.26
N PRO A 314 11.29 10.67 10.41
CA PRO A 314 12.76 10.65 10.56
C PRO A 314 13.23 9.93 11.83
N THR A 315 12.32 9.72 12.77
CA THR A 315 12.58 9.07 14.07
C THR A 315 11.95 7.67 14.16
N PHE A 316 11.45 7.11 13.06
CA PHE A 316 10.96 5.74 13.06
C PHE A 316 12.05 4.79 13.54
N ASN A 317 11.66 3.89 14.42
CA ASN A 317 12.52 2.82 14.95
C ASN A 317 11.63 1.66 15.39
N MET A 318 12.24 0.51 15.58
CA MET A 318 11.58 -0.71 16.06
C MET A 318 12.39 -1.36 17.18
N ASP A 319 11.71 -2.10 18.05
CA ASP A 319 12.42 -3.00 18.95
C ASP A 319 12.87 -4.24 18.16
N GLU A 320 14.18 -4.43 18.06
CA GLU A 320 14.78 -5.55 17.28
C GLU A 320 14.36 -6.94 17.77
N ASN A 321 13.89 -7.07 19.03
CA ASN A 321 13.33 -8.33 19.51
C ASN A 321 12.06 -8.76 18.77
N ALA A 322 11.39 -7.85 18.05
CA ALA A 322 10.27 -8.18 17.17
C ALA A 322 10.68 -9.10 16.01
N LEU A 323 11.96 -9.06 15.60
CA LEU A 323 12.48 -9.89 14.50
C LEU A 323 12.35 -11.39 14.81
N GLU A 324 12.52 -11.80 16.06
CA GLU A 324 12.34 -13.19 16.48
C GLU A 324 10.93 -13.69 16.15
N THR A 325 9.91 -12.94 16.57
CA THR A 325 8.51 -13.25 16.25
C THR A 325 8.26 -13.21 14.74
N GLY A 326 8.80 -12.20 14.03
CA GLY A 326 8.64 -12.05 12.58
C GLY A 326 9.24 -13.22 11.78
N MET A 327 10.45 -13.65 12.12
CA MET A 327 11.11 -14.81 11.50
C MET A 327 10.32 -16.10 11.77
N ALA A 328 9.93 -16.31 13.03
CA ALA A 328 9.23 -17.52 13.46
C ALA A 328 7.86 -17.65 12.76
N ILE A 329 7.05 -16.58 12.73
CA ILE A 329 5.72 -16.65 12.11
C ILE A 329 5.82 -16.83 10.59
N MET A 330 6.75 -16.18 9.89
CA MET A 330 6.95 -16.41 8.45
C MET A 330 7.31 -17.87 8.17
N ALA A 331 8.26 -18.43 8.90
CA ALA A 331 8.66 -19.83 8.74
C ALA A 331 7.50 -20.79 9.07
N TRP A 332 6.76 -20.50 10.14
CA TRP A 332 5.62 -21.32 10.59
C TRP A 332 4.49 -21.35 9.57
N LEU A 333 4.09 -20.18 9.04
CA LEU A 333 3.08 -20.10 7.98
C LEU A 333 3.56 -20.80 6.70
N GLY A 334 4.80 -20.56 6.28
CA GLY A 334 5.36 -21.20 5.08
C GLY A 334 5.38 -22.72 5.13
N SER A 335 5.65 -23.30 6.31
CA SER A 335 5.78 -24.75 6.48
C SER A 335 4.46 -25.45 6.83
N THR A 336 3.55 -24.82 7.60
CA THR A 336 2.39 -25.50 8.20
C THR A 336 1.04 -25.17 7.56
N ILE A 337 0.93 -24.08 6.79
CA ILE A 337 -0.33 -23.73 6.13
C ILE A 337 -0.68 -24.77 5.05
N GLU A 338 -1.96 -25.14 5.06
CA GLU A 338 -2.61 -25.85 3.95
C GLU A 338 -3.43 -24.80 3.18
N PRO A 339 -3.06 -24.51 1.91
CA PRO A 339 -3.65 -23.43 1.10
C PRO A 339 -5.12 -23.65 0.75
#